data_74726b23ee637ee4e6e0027738da18a9
#
_entry.id   74726b23ee637ee4e6e0027738da18a9
#
_cell.length_a   1.000
_cell.length_b   1.000
_cell.length_c   1.000
_cell.angle_alpha   90.00
_cell.angle_beta   90.00
_cell.angle_gamma   90.00
#
_symmetry.space_group_name_H-M   'P 1'
#
loop_
_entity.id
_entity.type
_entity.pdbx_description
1 polymer ?
#
loop_
_entity_poly.entity_id
_entity_poly.type
_entity_poly.pdbx_seq_one_letter_code
_entity_poly.pdbx_strand_id
1 'polypeptide(L)'
;MRTLYAPVFFLGFVGSAVWLLDEGASLGWLPVLLLLAIGVSLLCERLWPYRERWNVSQGDGTRDMIHAGVNEALNAAGIAAIPLIALVLPDTGLWPSDWPLALQLLLALPVADLGITLVHYASHRLPLLWRLHAVHHSVTRMYGFNGLMKHPLHQMLEALGGTLPLLLCGLPLDVAALLAFSISIQLLLQHSNVDMRIGWLRHVFAWAPVHRLHHLKYGTTGDVNFALFFSVWDRLLGTALHLPHYHLADDDLGIGDFPDYPVGYGAQLRQPFRRDQPEHPPAVLPDALSRALVQQP
;
A
#
# COMPACT_ATOMS: atom_id res chain seq x y z
N MET A 1 16.83 1.91 -16.75
CA MET A 1 15.38 1.77 -16.55
C MET A 1 15.04 1.24 -15.16
N ARG A 2 15.49 0.04 -14.72
CA ARG A 2 15.18 -0.56 -13.40
C ARG A 2 15.50 0.34 -12.19
N THR A 3 16.53 1.17 -12.26
CA THR A 3 16.91 2.10 -11.19
C THR A 3 16.04 3.36 -11.15
N LEU A 4 15.57 3.81 -12.30
CA LEU A 4 14.81 5.05 -12.42
C LEU A 4 13.29 4.82 -12.39
N TYR A 5 12.84 3.57 -12.50
CA TYR A 5 11.41 3.26 -12.61
C TYR A 5 10.61 3.86 -11.45
N ALA A 6 10.96 3.53 -10.19
CA ALA A 6 10.18 3.99 -9.05
C ALA A 6 10.16 5.53 -8.90
N PRO A 7 11.30 6.25 -8.91
CA PRO A 7 11.27 7.70 -8.80
C PRO A 7 10.57 8.38 -9.99
N VAL A 8 10.79 7.91 -11.22
CA VAL A 8 10.15 8.50 -12.41
C VAL A 8 8.64 8.22 -12.41
N PHE A 9 8.22 7.01 -12.04
CA PHE A 9 6.82 6.65 -11.94
C PHE A 9 6.12 7.51 -10.88
N PHE A 10 6.67 7.57 -9.66
CA PHE A 10 6.06 8.32 -8.55
C PHE A 10 6.01 9.82 -8.86
N LEU A 11 7.17 10.44 -9.14
CA LEU A 11 7.26 11.87 -9.40
C LEU A 11 6.53 12.27 -10.68
N GLY A 12 6.53 11.42 -11.71
CA GLY A 12 5.82 11.68 -12.96
C GLY A 12 4.31 11.74 -12.76
N PHE A 13 3.71 10.75 -12.13
CA PHE A 13 2.25 10.73 -11.93
C PHE A 13 1.81 11.71 -10.86
N VAL A 14 2.46 11.77 -9.70
CA VAL A 14 2.10 12.71 -8.63
C VAL A 14 2.39 14.15 -9.06
N GLY A 15 3.53 14.42 -9.70
CA GLY A 15 3.87 15.74 -10.24
C GLY A 15 2.88 16.20 -11.31
N SER A 16 2.44 15.30 -12.20
CA SER A 16 1.40 15.61 -13.19
C SER A 16 0.05 15.93 -12.52
N ALA A 17 -0.32 15.21 -11.48
CA ALA A 17 -1.55 15.47 -10.74
C ALA A 17 -1.50 16.83 -10.03
N VAL A 18 -0.40 17.14 -9.35
CA VAL A 18 -0.18 18.46 -8.73
C VAL A 18 -0.26 19.57 -9.77
N TRP A 19 0.47 19.43 -10.87
CA TRP A 19 0.47 20.43 -11.94
C TRP A 19 -0.92 20.67 -12.53
N LEU A 20 -1.69 19.61 -12.84
CA LEU A 20 -3.04 19.74 -13.37
C LEU A 20 -3.96 20.51 -12.42
N LEU A 21 -3.93 20.20 -11.11
CA LEU A 21 -4.80 20.88 -10.15
C LEU A 21 -4.34 22.32 -9.88
N ASP A 22 -3.05 22.60 -9.90
CA ASP A 22 -2.49 23.95 -9.76
C ASP A 22 -2.91 24.85 -10.94
N GLU A 23 -3.03 24.27 -12.17
CA GLU A 23 -3.58 24.94 -13.37
C GLU A 23 -5.13 25.00 -13.39
N GLY A 24 -5.81 24.59 -12.29
CA GLY A 24 -7.26 24.68 -12.17
C GLY A 24 -8.04 23.55 -12.86
N ALA A 25 -7.39 22.44 -13.20
CA ALA A 25 -8.08 21.29 -13.78
C ALA A 25 -8.99 20.59 -12.74
N SER A 26 -10.06 19.97 -13.22
CA SER A 26 -11.01 19.22 -12.37
C SER A 26 -10.34 18.00 -11.70
N LEU A 27 -10.77 17.67 -10.47
CA LEU A 27 -10.41 16.44 -9.76
C LEU A 27 -10.70 15.17 -10.58
N GLY A 28 -11.61 15.24 -11.55
CA GLY A 28 -11.92 14.14 -12.48
C GLY A 28 -10.72 13.64 -13.32
N TRP A 29 -9.62 14.38 -13.40
CA TRP A 29 -8.40 13.91 -14.04
C TRP A 29 -7.60 12.91 -13.20
N LEU A 30 -7.77 12.89 -11.87
CA LEU A 30 -7.05 11.95 -11.00
C LEU A 30 -7.38 10.48 -11.29
N PRO A 31 -8.66 10.05 -11.45
CA PRO A 31 -8.98 8.71 -11.90
C PRO A 31 -8.41 8.36 -13.27
N VAL A 32 -8.36 9.32 -14.22
CA VAL A 32 -7.77 9.11 -15.55
C VAL A 32 -6.26 8.84 -15.43
N LEU A 33 -5.55 9.65 -14.65
CA LEU A 33 -4.12 9.45 -14.37
C LEU A 33 -3.88 8.12 -13.64
N LEU A 34 -4.76 7.70 -12.72
CA LEU A 34 -4.64 6.42 -12.02
C LEU A 34 -4.80 5.25 -12.99
N LEU A 35 -5.77 5.28 -13.89
CA LEU A 35 -5.93 4.24 -14.91
C LEU A 35 -4.70 4.17 -15.84
N LEU A 36 -4.14 5.32 -16.22
CA LEU A 36 -2.91 5.36 -17.00
C LEU A 36 -1.73 4.77 -16.19
N ALA A 37 -1.60 5.11 -14.91
CA ALA A 37 -0.57 4.57 -14.03
C ALA A 37 -0.67 3.05 -13.89
N ILE A 38 -1.87 2.50 -13.72
CA ILE A 38 -2.12 1.05 -13.72
C ILE A 38 -1.64 0.43 -15.02
N GLY A 39 -2.00 1.01 -16.18
CA GLY A 39 -1.57 0.52 -17.48
C GLY A 39 -0.04 0.53 -17.65
N VAL A 40 0.62 1.61 -17.24
CA VAL A 40 2.09 1.74 -17.28
C VAL A 40 2.75 0.75 -16.32
N SER A 41 2.21 0.57 -15.09
CA SER A 41 2.71 -0.42 -14.13
C SER A 41 2.68 -1.82 -14.73
N LEU A 42 1.53 -2.26 -15.24
CA LEU A 42 1.36 -3.58 -15.85
C LEU A 42 2.28 -3.81 -17.06
N LEU A 43 2.50 -2.76 -17.87
CA LEU A 43 3.45 -2.83 -18.99
C LEU A 43 4.89 -3.00 -18.49
N CYS A 44 5.32 -2.20 -17.52
CA CYS A 44 6.67 -2.27 -16.96
C CYS A 44 6.96 -3.60 -16.26
N GLU A 45 5.96 -4.18 -15.59
CA GLU A 45 6.05 -5.51 -14.96
C GLU A 45 6.26 -6.63 -15.99
N ARG A 46 5.68 -6.50 -17.17
CA ARG A 46 5.91 -7.44 -18.28
C ARG A 46 7.29 -7.27 -18.94
N LEU A 47 7.77 -6.02 -19.03
CA LEU A 47 9.06 -5.72 -19.67
C LEU A 47 10.26 -6.02 -18.77
N TRP A 48 10.12 -5.85 -17.46
CA TRP A 48 11.20 -6.01 -16.47
C TRP A 48 10.72 -6.74 -15.22
N PRO A 49 10.22 -7.98 -15.31
CA PRO A 49 9.66 -8.69 -14.17
C PRO A 49 10.73 -9.03 -13.13
N TYR A 50 10.37 -8.90 -11.85
CA TYR A 50 11.13 -9.47 -10.74
C TYR A 50 10.96 -11.00 -10.73
N ARG A 51 9.72 -11.49 -10.95
CA ARG A 51 9.36 -12.89 -11.12
C ARG A 51 8.44 -13.05 -12.33
N GLU A 52 8.87 -13.77 -13.36
CA GLU A 52 8.06 -13.98 -14.57
C GLU A 52 6.74 -14.68 -14.24
N ARG A 53 6.76 -15.65 -13.31
CA ARG A 53 5.59 -16.41 -12.88
C ARG A 53 4.52 -15.52 -12.24
N TRP A 54 4.89 -14.42 -11.61
CA TRP A 54 3.92 -13.49 -11.02
C TRP A 54 3.13 -12.69 -12.07
N ASN A 55 3.56 -12.67 -13.32
CA ASN A 55 2.80 -12.10 -14.42
C ASN A 55 1.72 -13.05 -14.98
N VAL A 56 1.72 -14.33 -14.53
CA VAL A 56 0.71 -15.30 -14.91
C VAL A 56 -0.43 -15.28 -13.91
N SER A 57 -1.68 -15.10 -14.40
CA SER A 57 -2.87 -15.08 -13.53
C SER A 57 -3.07 -16.43 -12.85
N GLN A 58 -3.39 -16.38 -11.56
CA GLN A 58 -3.75 -17.54 -10.73
C GLN A 58 -5.26 -17.61 -10.47
N GLY A 59 -6.08 -17.02 -11.35
CA GLY A 59 -7.53 -16.91 -11.17
C GLY A 59 -7.97 -15.76 -10.27
N ASP A 60 -7.03 -14.91 -9.87
CA ASP A 60 -7.16 -13.83 -8.89
C ASP A 60 -7.56 -12.47 -9.50
N GLY A 61 -7.39 -12.27 -10.80
CA GLY A 61 -7.56 -10.97 -11.45
C GLY A 61 -8.95 -10.35 -11.28
N THR A 62 -10.04 -11.14 -11.37
CA THR A 62 -11.40 -10.62 -11.16
C THR A 62 -11.62 -10.18 -9.71
N ARG A 63 -11.13 -10.95 -8.74
CA ARG A 63 -11.17 -10.61 -7.35
C ARG A 63 -10.44 -9.28 -7.09
N ASP A 64 -9.23 -9.15 -7.60
CA ASP A 64 -8.40 -7.96 -7.42
C ASP A 64 -9.05 -6.72 -8.03
N MET A 65 -9.67 -6.85 -9.22
CA MET A 65 -10.43 -5.77 -9.85
C MET A 65 -11.62 -5.31 -9.01
N ILE A 66 -12.38 -6.24 -8.41
CA ILE A 66 -13.52 -5.89 -7.58
C ILE A 66 -13.04 -5.19 -6.30
N HIS A 67 -11.99 -5.70 -5.62
CA HIS A 67 -11.42 -5.05 -4.45
C HIS A 67 -10.93 -3.64 -4.76
N ALA A 68 -10.15 -3.47 -5.83
CA ALA A 68 -9.64 -2.17 -6.25
C ALA A 68 -10.79 -1.20 -6.56
N GLY A 69 -11.79 -1.63 -7.33
CA GLY A 69 -12.94 -0.80 -7.67
C GLY A 69 -13.75 -0.36 -6.44
N VAL A 70 -14.00 -1.26 -5.48
CA VAL A 70 -14.70 -0.94 -4.24
C VAL A 70 -13.87 0.01 -3.37
N ASN A 71 -12.57 -0.24 -3.23
CA ASN A 71 -11.69 0.60 -2.41
C ASN A 71 -11.50 2.00 -2.99
N GLU A 72 -11.33 2.12 -4.31
CA GLU A 72 -11.27 3.43 -4.96
C GLU A 72 -12.62 4.18 -4.90
N ALA A 73 -13.75 3.48 -4.97
CA ALA A 73 -15.06 4.10 -4.75
C ALA A 73 -15.23 4.60 -3.30
N LEU A 74 -14.73 3.86 -2.31
CA LEU A 74 -14.70 4.31 -0.90
C LEU A 74 -13.79 5.52 -0.70
N ASN A 75 -12.61 5.54 -1.33
CA ASN A 75 -11.71 6.70 -1.33
C ASN A 75 -12.41 7.93 -1.91
N ALA A 76 -13.06 7.79 -3.07
CA ALA A 76 -13.80 8.88 -3.72
C ALA A 76 -14.97 9.37 -2.85
N ALA A 77 -15.71 8.45 -2.21
CA ALA A 77 -16.79 8.81 -1.30
C ALA A 77 -16.25 9.53 -0.04
N GLY A 78 -15.13 9.10 0.51
CA GLY A 78 -14.43 9.77 1.61
C GLY A 78 -14.03 11.19 1.26
N ILE A 79 -13.42 11.39 0.08
CA ILE A 79 -13.05 12.73 -0.43
C ILE A 79 -14.31 13.59 -0.60
N ALA A 80 -15.36 13.07 -1.23
CA ALA A 80 -16.62 13.79 -1.42
C ALA A 80 -17.32 14.17 -0.11
N ALA A 81 -17.06 13.43 0.99
CA ALA A 81 -17.57 13.73 2.31
C ALA A 81 -16.82 14.86 3.04
N ILE A 82 -15.61 15.23 2.62
CA ILE A 82 -14.78 16.24 3.31
C ILE A 82 -15.52 17.57 3.52
N PRO A 83 -16.23 18.16 2.52
CA PRO A 83 -16.97 19.40 2.76
C PRO A 83 -18.06 19.28 3.82
N LEU A 84 -18.70 18.10 3.94
CA LEU A 84 -19.71 17.84 4.98
C LEU A 84 -19.04 17.66 6.36
N ILE A 85 -17.89 17.00 6.41
CA ILE A 85 -17.09 16.83 7.63
C ILE A 85 -16.62 18.19 8.13
N ALA A 86 -16.20 19.08 7.24
CA ALA A 86 -15.76 20.43 7.57
C ALA A 86 -16.87 21.31 8.21
N LEU A 87 -18.16 20.99 8.00
CA LEU A 87 -19.24 21.69 8.67
C LEU A 87 -19.36 21.39 10.18
N VAL A 88 -18.82 20.25 10.61
CA VAL A 88 -18.92 19.77 12.02
C VAL A 88 -17.59 19.81 12.75
N LEU A 89 -16.47 19.88 12.03
CA LEU A 89 -15.14 20.04 12.63
C LEU A 89 -14.88 21.53 12.91
N PRO A 90 -14.18 21.85 14.01
CA PRO A 90 -13.76 23.23 14.28
C PRO A 90 -12.75 23.66 13.21
N ASP A 91 -12.91 24.87 12.70
CA ASP A 91 -11.83 25.52 11.92
C ASP A 91 -10.70 25.90 12.88
N THR A 92 -9.60 25.17 12.79
CA THR A 92 -8.44 25.39 13.67
C THR A 92 -7.49 26.45 13.13
N GLY A 93 -7.61 26.81 11.82
CA GLY A 93 -6.67 27.70 11.15
C GLY A 93 -5.23 27.20 11.10
N LEU A 94 -5.00 25.90 11.38
CA LEU A 94 -3.66 25.31 11.44
C LEU A 94 -3.10 24.92 10.07
N TRP A 95 -3.97 24.75 9.07
CA TRP A 95 -3.54 24.34 7.75
C TRP A 95 -2.91 25.52 6.98
N PRO A 96 -1.71 25.34 6.39
CA PRO A 96 -1.03 26.41 5.67
C PRO A 96 -1.60 26.58 4.25
N SER A 97 -2.85 27.06 4.14
CA SER A 97 -3.58 27.18 2.87
C SER A 97 -2.91 28.13 1.86
N ASP A 98 -2.08 29.05 2.33
CA ASP A 98 -1.34 29.99 1.47
C ASP A 98 -0.09 29.36 0.82
N TRP A 99 0.28 28.14 1.20
CA TRP A 99 1.41 27.47 0.60
C TRP A 99 1.07 26.92 -0.78
N PRO A 100 2.06 26.84 -1.70
CA PRO A 100 1.89 26.11 -2.97
C PRO A 100 1.37 24.68 -2.73
N LEU A 101 0.48 24.22 -3.60
CA LEU A 101 -0.19 22.92 -3.49
C LEU A 101 0.78 21.74 -3.28
N ALA A 102 1.93 21.79 -3.97
CA ALA A 102 3.00 20.81 -3.81
C ALA A 102 3.55 20.74 -2.37
N LEU A 103 3.73 21.89 -1.71
CA LEU A 103 4.23 21.94 -0.34
C LEU A 103 3.18 21.48 0.67
N GLN A 104 1.90 21.78 0.43
CA GLN A 104 0.81 21.25 1.22
C GLN A 104 0.74 19.72 1.13
N LEU A 105 0.91 19.13 -0.06
CA LEU A 105 0.99 17.70 -0.25
C LEU A 105 2.21 17.10 0.46
N LEU A 106 3.39 17.73 0.35
CA LEU A 106 4.60 17.29 1.04
C LEU A 106 4.47 17.30 2.57
N LEU A 107 3.67 18.22 3.14
CA LEU A 107 3.31 18.22 4.55
C LEU A 107 2.34 17.10 4.89
N ALA A 108 1.34 16.84 4.04
CA ALA A 108 0.31 15.82 4.28
C ALA A 108 0.88 14.39 4.22
N LEU A 109 1.80 14.12 3.30
CA LEU A 109 2.34 12.77 3.06
C LEU A 109 2.94 12.12 4.31
N PRO A 110 3.88 12.73 5.07
CA PRO A 110 4.47 12.06 6.24
C PRO A 110 3.48 11.88 7.39
N VAL A 111 2.52 12.80 7.55
CA VAL A 111 1.49 12.68 8.60
C VAL A 111 0.54 11.52 8.28
N ALA A 112 0.07 11.45 7.04
CA ALA A 112 -0.79 10.36 6.60
C ALA A 112 -0.06 9.01 6.64
N ASP A 113 1.20 8.97 6.19
CA ASP A 113 2.03 7.78 6.22
C ASP A 113 2.22 7.24 7.64
N LEU A 114 2.52 8.11 8.61
CA LEU A 114 2.60 7.70 10.02
C LEU A 114 1.28 7.08 10.50
N GLY A 115 0.15 7.73 10.24
CA GLY A 115 -1.17 7.24 10.68
C GLY A 115 -1.50 5.88 10.05
N ILE A 116 -1.28 5.71 8.74
CA ILE A 116 -1.47 4.44 8.03
C ILE A 116 -0.51 3.37 8.57
N THR A 117 0.77 3.71 8.76
CA THR A 117 1.78 2.79 9.31
C THR A 117 1.40 2.27 10.69
N LEU A 118 0.87 3.14 11.57
CA LEU A 118 0.43 2.73 12.91
C LEU A 118 -0.79 1.79 12.86
N VAL A 119 -1.77 2.06 11.99
CA VAL A 119 -2.91 1.16 11.78
C VAL A 119 -2.43 -0.18 11.20
N HIS A 120 -1.53 -0.15 10.24
CA HIS A 120 -0.95 -1.34 9.62
C HIS A 120 -0.15 -2.18 10.63
N TYR A 121 0.72 -1.55 11.42
CA TYR A 121 1.45 -2.19 12.52
C TYR A 121 0.49 -2.82 13.54
N ALA A 122 -0.54 -2.07 13.96
CA ALA A 122 -1.56 -2.58 14.89
C ALA A 122 -2.33 -3.78 14.29
N SER A 123 -2.51 -3.81 12.97
CA SER A 123 -3.19 -4.92 12.28
C SER A 123 -2.42 -6.23 12.33
N HIS A 124 -1.10 -6.20 12.51
CA HIS A 124 -0.29 -7.39 12.75
C HIS A 124 -0.16 -7.78 14.24
N ARG A 125 -0.66 -6.93 15.15
CA ARG A 125 -0.58 -7.17 16.61
C ARG A 125 -1.93 -7.51 17.24
N LEU A 126 -3.02 -7.05 16.64
CA LEU A 126 -4.37 -7.22 17.15
C LEU A 126 -5.16 -8.21 16.30
N PRO A 127 -5.58 -9.37 16.84
CA PRO A 127 -6.22 -10.43 16.06
C PRO A 127 -7.44 -10.00 15.27
N LEU A 128 -8.24 -9.05 15.77
CA LEU A 128 -9.41 -8.54 15.07
C LEU A 128 -9.01 -7.75 13.81
N LEU A 129 -7.98 -6.92 13.91
CA LEU A 129 -7.47 -6.13 12.78
C LEU A 129 -6.75 -7.02 11.77
N TRP A 130 -5.98 -8.02 12.26
CA TRP A 130 -5.35 -9.02 11.42
C TRP A 130 -6.35 -9.73 10.51
N ARG A 131 -7.50 -10.15 11.04
CA ARG A 131 -8.53 -10.81 10.23
C ARG A 131 -8.95 -9.98 9.02
N LEU A 132 -9.08 -8.66 9.18
CA LEU A 132 -9.39 -7.74 8.08
C LEU A 132 -8.20 -7.58 7.14
N HIS A 133 -6.98 -7.46 7.71
CA HIS A 133 -5.75 -7.25 6.97
C HIS A 133 -5.27 -8.51 6.23
N ALA A 134 -5.58 -9.70 6.74
CA ALA A 134 -5.27 -11.00 6.15
C ALA A 134 -5.79 -11.13 4.70
N VAL A 135 -6.88 -10.44 4.35
CA VAL A 135 -7.35 -10.35 2.95
C VAL A 135 -6.23 -9.83 2.05
N HIS A 136 -5.52 -8.78 2.47
CA HIS A 136 -4.40 -8.20 1.73
C HIS A 136 -3.19 -9.16 1.66
N HIS A 137 -2.90 -9.89 2.75
CA HIS A 137 -1.82 -10.88 2.81
C HIS A 137 -2.14 -12.19 2.09
N SER A 138 -3.39 -12.42 1.67
CA SER A 138 -3.78 -13.66 0.99
C SER A 138 -3.26 -13.79 -0.45
N VAL A 139 -2.54 -12.80 -0.95
CA VAL A 139 -1.95 -12.82 -2.30
C VAL A 139 -0.79 -13.82 -2.35
N THR A 140 -0.81 -14.69 -3.37
CA THR A 140 0.25 -15.69 -3.63
C THR A 140 1.21 -15.27 -4.74
N ARG A 141 0.95 -14.12 -5.35
CA ARG A 141 1.82 -13.40 -6.29
C ARG A 141 1.68 -11.91 -6.05
N MET A 142 2.71 -11.14 -6.38
CA MET A 142 2.70 -9.70 -6.19
C MET A 142 2.84 -8.99 -7.53
N TYR A 143 1.93 -8.07 -7.82
CA TYR A 143 1.98 -7.14 -8.94
C TYR A 143 1.28 -5.85 -8.52
N GLY A 144 1.66 -4.71 -9.10
CA GLY A 144 1.26 -3.39 -8.57
C GLY A 144 -0.22 -3.22 -8.33
N PHE A 145 -1.04 -3.75 -9.22
CA PHE A 145 -2.50 -3.63 -9.11
C PHE A 145 -3.08 -4.32 -7.87
N ASN A 146 -2.49 -5.43 -7.37
CA ASN A 146 -3.01 -6.06 -6.15
C ASN A 146 -2.61 -5.34 -4.85
N GLY A 147 -1.81 -4.29 -4.94
CA GLY A 147 -1.63 -3.33 -3.85
C GLY A 147 -2.91 -2.58 -3.48
N LEU A 148 -3.83 -2.43 -4.44
CA LEU A 148 -5.15 -1.82 -4.23
C LEU A 148 -6.16 -2.80 -3.61
N MET A 149 -5.80 -4.09 -3.44
CA MET A 149 -6.65 -5.13 -2.89
C MET A 149 -6.59 -5.13 -1.36
N LYS A 150 -7.66 -4.72 -0.70
CA LYS A 150 -7.82 -4.73 0.75
C LYS A 150 -9.27 -5.02 1.13
N HIS A 151 -9.49 -5.53 2.35
CA HIS A 151 -10.86 -5.57 2.89
C HIS A 151 -11.39 -4.13 3.06
N PRO A 152 -12.61 -3.79 2.61
CA PRO A 152 -13.14 -2.42 2.67
C PRO A 152 -13.07 -1.77 4.07
N LEU A 153 -13.39 -2.53 5.11
CA LEU A 153 -13.29 -2.01 6.49
C LEU A 153 -11.84 -1.73 6.90
N HIS A 154 -10.88 -2.54 6.44
CA HIS A 154 -9.47 -2.27 6.71
C HIS A 154 -9.00 -1.02 5.96
N GLN A 155 -9.40 -0.87 4.69
CA GLN A 155 -9.14 0.34 3.91
C GLN A 155 -9.67 1.59 4.59
N MET A 156 -10.89 1.54 5.15
CA MET A 156 -11.47 2.67 5.89
C MET A 156 -10.70 2.99 7.18
N LEU A 157 -10.20 1.99 7.90
CA LEU A 157 -9.39 2.20 9.11
C LEU A 157 -8.05 2.86 8.79
N GLU A 158 -7.36 2.41 7.73
CA GLU A 158 -6.12 3.03 7.28
C GLU A 158 -6.37 4.46 6.78
N ALA A 159 -7.42 4.67 5.97
CA ALA A 159 -7.80 6.00 5.50
C ALA A 159 -8.09 6.94 6.68
N LEU A 160 -8.84 6.48 7.67
CA LEU A 160 -9.13 7.27 8.87
C LEU A 160 -7.85 7.57 9.66
N GLY A 161 -6.99 6.57 9.89
CA GLY A 161 -5.73 6.76 10.59
C GLY A 161 -4.82 7.78 9.91
N GLY A 162 -4.75 7.76 8.57
CA GLY A 162 -3.95 8.68 7.78
C GLY A 162 -4.55 10.08 7.64
N THR A 163 -5.86 10.19 7.54
CA THR A 163 -6.50 11.49 7.20
C THR A 163 -7.07 12.25 8.40
N LEU A 164 -7.49 11.58 9.48
CA LEU A 164 -8.12 12.24 10.62
C LEU A 164 -7.26 13.36 11.23
N PRO A 165 -5.95 13.18 11.51
CA PRO A 165 -5.12 14.26 12.03
C PRO A 165 -5.08 15.47 11.10
N LEU A 166 -5.05 15.23 9.79
CA LEU A 166 -5.01 16.28 8.77
C LEU A 166 -6.35 17.01 8.67
N LEU A 167 -7.48 16.29 8.72
CA LEU A 167 -8.82 16.88 8.74
C LEU A 167 -9.03 17.79 9.96
N LEU A 168 -8.52 17.38 11.13
CA LEU A 168 -8.55 18.21 12.34
C LEU A 168 -7.70 19.48 12.19
N CYS A 169 -6.71 19.49 11.32
CA CYS A 169 -5.92 20.69 10.99
C CYS A 169 -6.55 21.56 9.89
N GLY A 170 -7.63 21.13 9.25
CA GLY A 170 -8.29 21.86 8.16
C GLY A 170 -7.82 21.47 6.76
N LEU A 171 -7.48 20.19 6.52
CA LEU A 171 -7.03 19.67 5.23
C LEU A 171 -7.98 20.07 4.09
N PRO A 172 -7.52 20.82 3.03
CA PRO A 172 -8.35 21.18 1.89
C PRO A 172 -8.69 19.98 1.00
N LEU A 173 -9.81 20.06 0.30
CA LEU A 173 -10.32 19.01 -0.60
C LEU A 173 -9.29 18.59 -1.66
N ASP A 174 -8.63 19.57 -2.31
CA ASP A 174 -7.67 19.31 -3.38
C ASP A 174 -6.43 18.57 -2.86
N VAL A 175 -5.94 18.94 -1.67
CA VAL A 175 -4.83 18.26 -1.03
C VAL A 175 -5.21 16.85 -0.60
N ALA A 176 -6.43 16.66 -0.08
CA ALA A 176 -6.95 15.34 0.29
C ALA A 176 -7.07 14.41 -0.94
N ALA A 177 -7.54 14.95 -2.07
CA ALA A 177 -7.64 14.22 -3.32
C ALA A 177 -6.25 13.84 -3.88
N LEU A 178 -5.27 14.78 -3.85
CA LEU A 178 -3.88 14.50 -4.22
C LEU A 178 -3.22 13.49 -3.29
N LEU A 179 -3.50 13.55 -1.99
CA LEU A 179 -2.99 12.59 -1.02
C LEU A 179 -3.52 11.18 -1.32
N ALA A 180 -4.83 11.02 -1.52
CA ALA A 180 -5.43 9.73 -1.88
C ALA A 180 -4.86 9.20 -3.20
N PHE A 181 -4.71 10.04 -4.21
CA PHE A 181 -4.07 9.69 -5.48
C PHE A 181 -2.62 9.24 -5.26
N SER A 182 -1.84 9.98 -4.47
CA SER A 182 -0.44 9.64 -4.16
C SER A 182 -0.33 8.30 -3.44
N ILE A 183 -1.28 7.98 -2.55
CA ILE A 183 -1.38 6.68 -1.86
C ILE A 183 -1.62 5.56 -2.89
N SER A 184 -2.55 5.73 -3.84
CA SER A 184 -2.81 4.73 -4.88
C SER A 184 -1.59 4.51 -5.79
N ILE A 185 -0.87 5.58 -6.17
CA ILE A 185 0.41 5.49 -6.92
C ILE A 185 1.48 4.73 -6.11
N GLN A 186 1.58 5.02 -4.82
CA GLN A 186 2.53 4.35 -3.93
C GLN A 186 2.21 2.86 -3.77
N LEU A 187 0.94 2.49 -3.62
CA LEU A 187 0.50 1.09 -3.53
C LEU A 187 0.85 0.30 -4.80
N LEU A 188 0.70 0.91 -6.00
CA LEU A 188 1.15 0.31 -7.25
C LEU A 188 2.67 0.04 -7.25
N LEU A 189 3.48 0.97 -6.72
CA LEU A 189 4.94 0.80 -6.61
C LEU A 189 5.33 -0.20 -5.53
N GLN A 190 4.64 -0.21 -4.40
CA GLN A 190 4.94 -1.03 -3.25
C GLN A 190 4.73 -2.53 -3.54
N HIS A 191 3.72 -2.85 -4.38
CA HIS A 191 3.39 -4.22 -4.78
C HIS A 191 3.93 -4.61 -6.17
N SER A 192 4.58 -3.68 -6.88
CA SER A 192 5.03 -3.91 -8.25
C SER A 192 5.91 -5.15 -8.43
N ASN A 193 5.65 -5.91 -9.51
CA ASN A 193 6.50 -7.00 -9.98
C ASN A 193 7.70 -6.52 -10.81
N VAL A 194 7.98 -5.23 -10.89
CA VAL A 194 9.19 -4.75 -11.57
C VAL A 194 10.43 -5.10 -10.75
N ASP A 195 11.50 -5.57 -11.41
CA ASP A 195 12.83 -5.75 -10.81
C ASP A 195 13.48 -4.38 -10.57
N MET A 196 12.99 -3.69 -9.53
CA MET A 196 13.47 -2.37 -9.13
C MET A 196 14.83 -2.47 -8.43
N ARG A 197 15.78 -1.62 -8.85
CA ARG A 197 17.12 -1.50 -8.23
C ARG A 197 17.22 -0.16 -7.52
N ILE A 198 16.61 -0.05 -6.35
CA ILE A 198 16.49 1.22 -5.61
C ILE A 198 17.74 1.59 -4.77
N GLY A 199 18.71 0.70 -4.67
CA GLY A 199 19.98 0.98 -3.97
C GLY A 199 19.77 1.49 -2.53
N TRP A 200 20.40 2.62 -2.19
CA TRP A 200 20.27 3.26 -0.87
C TRP A 200 18.86 3.82 -0.60
N LEU A 201 18.06 4.09 -1.65
CA LEU A 201 16.68 4.59 -1.50
C LEU A 201 15.77 3.62 -0.72
N ARG A 202 16.14 2.33 -0.59
CA ARG A 202 15.48 1.37 0.33
C ARG A 202 15.45 1.84 1.78
N HIS A 203 16.36 2.72 2.14
CA HIS A 203 16.42 3.30 3.48
C HIS A 203 15.50 4.53 3.65
N VAL A 204 14.92 5.01 2.56
CA VAL A 204 14.02 6.16 2.54
C VAL A 204 12.61 5.75 2.18
N PHE A 205 12.46 4.93 1.14
CA PHE A 205 11.15 4.59 0.55
C PHE A 205 10.81 3.10 0.71
N ALA A 206 9.56 2.83 1.09
CA ALA A 206 8.99 1.50 1.25
C ALA A 206 8.45 0.93 -0.08
N TRP A 207 9.22 1.05 -1.19
CA TRP A 207 8.85 0.47 -2.49
C TRP A 207 9.00 -1.06 -2.50
N ALA A 208 8.59 -1.73 -3.59
CA ALA A 208 8.52 -3.18 -3.68
C ALA A 208 9.73 -3.97 -3.14
N PRO A 209 11.01 -3.56 -3.35
CA PRO A 209 12.14 -4.29 -2.77
C PRO A 209 12.17 -4.32 -1.23
N VAL A 210 11.47 -3.40 -0.58
CA VAL A 210 11.32 -3.33 0.88
C VAL A 210 10.05 -4.05 1.31
N HIS A 211 8.92 -3.72 0.70
CA HIS A 211 7.60 -4.20 1.11
C HIS A 211 7.35 -5.68 0.79
N ARG A 212 8.00 -6.26 -0.21
CA ARG A 212 7.87 -7.70 -0.50
C ARG A 212 8.24 -8.59 0.69
N LEU A 213 9.18 -8.14 1.55
CA LEU A 213 9.57 -8.87 2.76
C LEU A 213 8.45 -8.87 3.80
N HIS A 214 7.57 -7.87 3.79
CA HIS A 214 6.39 -7.79 4.62
C HIS A 214 5.36 -8.89 4.30
N HIS A 215 5.26 -9.30 3.02
CA HIS A 215 4.33 -10.35 2.59
C HIS A 215 4.88 -11.77 2.70
N LEU A 216 6.03 -11.99 3.35
CA LEU A 216 6.54 -13.32 3.62
C LEU A 216 5.59 -14.12 4.53
N LYS A 217 5.22 -15.33 4.09
CA LYS A 217 4.24 -16.21 4.79
C LYS A 217 4.78 -16.91 6.05
N TYR A 218 6.00 -16.62 6.48
CA TYR A 218 6.72 -17.39 7.50
C TYR A 218 6.59 -16.79 8.90
N GLY A 219 5.40 -16.84 9.47
CA GLY A 219 5.12 -16.36 10.83
C GLY A 219 5.55 -14.90 11.02
N THR A 220 6.24 -14.61 12.11
CA THR A 220 6.68 -13.25 12.44
C THR A 220 7.77 -12.69 11.53
N THR A 221 8.35 -13.47 10.60
CA THR A 221 9.34 -12.98 9.64
C THR A 221 8.75 -11.94 8.69
N GLY A 222 7.44 -12.01 8.41
CA GLY A 222 6.71 -11.01 7.65
C GLY A 222 6.26 -9.79 8.47
N ASP A 223 6.38 -9.80 9.79
CA ASP A 223 5.99 -8.69 10.68
C ASP A 223 7.01 -7.55 10.68
N VAL A 224 7.32 -7.03 9.50
CA VAL A 224 8.38 -6.05 9.22
C VAL A 224 7.91 -5.06 8.14
N ASN A 225 8.56 -3.92 8.00
CA ASN A 225 8.36 -2.98 6.89
C ASN A 225 6.89 -2.55 6.68
N PHE A 226 6.27 -2.04 7.73
CA PHE A 226 4.86 -1.62 7.74
C PHE A 226 4.60 -0.28 7.05
N ALA A 227 5.63 0.55 6.88
CA ALA A 227 5.50 1.88 6.30
C ALA A 227 4.92 1.83 4.88
N LEU A 228 4.04 2.79 4.55
CA LEU A 228 3.50 2.94 3.21
C LEU A 228 4.49 3.70 2.30
N PHE A 229 4.96 4.88 2.73
CA PHE A 229 5.89 5.71 1.94
C PHE A 229 7.32 5.65 2.46
N PHE A 230 7.52 5.96 3.75
CA PHE A 230 8.83 6.28 4.29
C PHE A 230 9.31 5.24 5.31
N SER A 231 10.38 4.51 4.97
CA SER A 231 11.00 3.49 5.84
C SER A 231 11.53 4.05 7.18
N VAL A 232 11.48 5.38 7.39
CA VAL A 232 11.83 6.00 8.68
C VAL A 232 10.90 5.52 9.80
N TRP A 233 9.63 5.30 9.51
CA TRP A 233 8.66 4.81 10.51
C TRP A 233 9.01 3.40 10.98
N ASP A 234 9.40 2.51 10.07
CA ASP A 234 9.87 1.16 10.42
C ASP A 234 11.15 1.20 11.26
N ARG A 235 12.05 2.14 10.99
CA ARG A 235 13.25 2.32 11.84
C ARG A 235 12.89 2.77 13.24
N LEU A 236 11.96 3.72 13.38
CA LEU A 236 11.51 4.20 14.68
C LEU A 236 10.74 3.12 15.45
N LEU A 237 9.99 2.26 14.76
CA LEU A 237 9.27 1.14 15.35
C LEU A 237 10.17 -0.10 15.60
N GLY A 238 11.40 -0.10 15.07
CA GLY A 238 12.30 -1.27 15.16
C GLY A 238 11.87 -2.43 14.25
N THR A 239 11.13 -2.16 13.18
CA THR A 239 10.57 -3.17 12.25
C THR A 239 11.21 -3.13 10.86
N ALA A 240 12.22 -2.30 10.65
CA ALA A 240 12.92 -2.21 9.37
C ALA A 240 13.74 -3.47 9.09
N LEU A 241 13.44 -4.16 7.99
CA LEU A 241 14.17 -5.33 7.51
C LEU A 241 14.64 -5.13 6.07
N HIS A 242 15.92 -5.40 5.81
CA HIS A 242 16.50 -5.35 4.47
C HIS A 242 17.32 -6.61 4.18
N LEU A 243 16.91 -7.38 3.18
CA LEU A 243 17.57 -8.60 2.73
C LEU A 243 18.04 -8.44 1.28
N PRO A 244 19.11 -7.67 1.00
CA PRO A 244 19.52 -7.31 -0.36
C PRO A 244 19.95 -8.51 -1.22
N HIS A 245 20.32 -9.62 -0.58
CA HIS A 245 20.80 -10.85 -1.25
C HIS A 245 19.74 -11.97 -1.25
N TYR A 246 18.57 -11.73 -0.67
CA TYR A 246 17.47 -12.69 -0.72
C TYR A 246 16.52 -12.36 -1.87
N HIS A 247 16.34 -13.31 -2.76
CA HIS A 247 15.35 -13.24 -3.82
C HIS A 247 14.19 -14.15 -3.45
N LEU A 248 12.99 -13.55 -3.23
CA LEU A 248 11.80 -14.31 -2.89
C LEU A 248 11.55 -15.42 -3.90
N ALA A 249 11.26 -16.62 -3.43
CA ALA A 249 10.77 -17.69 -4.28
C ALA A 249 9.32 -17.42 -4.74
N ASP A 250 8.83 -18.17 -5.71
CA ASP A 250 7.48 -17.97 -6.26
C ASP A 250 6.37 -18.24 -5.24
N ASP A 251 6.67 -19.04 -4.22
CA ASP A 251 5.76 -19.50 -3.18
C ASP A 251 6.05 -18.92 -1.79
N ASP A 252 6.86 -17.87 -1.69
CA ASP A 252 7.16 -17.22 -0.40
C ASP A 252 6.02 -16.36 0.15
N LEU A 253 5.03 -16.02 -0.69
CA LEU A 253 3.92 -15.14 -0.35
C LEU A 253 2.68 -15.91 0.12
N GLY A 254 1.78 -15.22 0.81
CA GLY A 254 0.52 -15.75 1.30
C GLY A 254 0.42 -15.76 2.83
N ILE A 255 -0.50 -16.56 3.37
CA ILE A 255 -0.72 -16.72 4.81
C ILE A 255 -0.26 -18.14 5.19
N GLY A 256 0.85 -18.24 5.89
CA GLY A 256 1.53 -19.51 6.14
C GLY A 256 0.76 -20.49 7.02
N ASP A 257 -0.01 -19.99 7.97
CA ASP A 257 -0.90 -20.75 8.85
C ASP A 257 -2.35 -20.87 8.30
N PHE A 258 -2.61 -20.32 7.11
CA PHE A 258 -3.88 -20.48 6.41
C PHE A 258 -3.69 -20.52 4.88
N PRO A 259 -3.01 -21.57 4.35
CA PRO A 259 -2.68 -21.68 2.93
C PRO A 259 -3.92 -21.72 2.00
N ASP A 260 -5.05 -22.23 2.50
CA ASP A 260 -6.31 -22.35 1.79
C ASP A 260 -7.23 -21.11 1.98
N TYR A 261 -6.64 -19.94 2.19
CA TYR A 261 -7.42 -18.69 2.35
C TYR A 261 -8.32 -18.47 1.13
N PRO A 262 -9.59 -18.06 1.34
CA PRO A 262 -10.54 -17.93 0.23
C PRO A 262 -10.05 -17.02 -0.89
N VAL A 263 -10.22 -17.44 -2.15
CA VAL A 263 -9.80 -16.67 -3.33
C VAL A 263 -10.88 -15.71 -3.80
N GLY A 264 -12.17 -16.06 -3.67
CA GLY A 264 -13.27 -15.24 -4.20
C GLY A 264 -13.60 -14.02 -3.34
N TYR A 265 -13.88 -12.85 -3.97
CA TYR A 265 -14.19 -11.58 -3.33
C TYR A 265 -15.22 -11.70 -2.19
N GLY A 266 -16.42 -12.25 -2.48
CA GLY A 266 -17.49 -12.38 -1.47
C GLY A 266 -17.17 -13.35 -0.32
N ALA A 267 -16.26 -14.32 -0.55
CA ALA A 267 -15.77 -15.19 0.50
C ALA A 267 -14.76 -14.45 1.38
N GLN A 268 -13.87 -13.65 0.78
CA GLN A 268 -12.90 -12.82 1.49
C GLN A 268 -13.55 -11.74 2.35
N LEU A 269 -14.66 -11.12 1.89
CA LEU A 269 -15.41 -10.18 2.72
C LEU A 269 -16.01 -10.81 3.98
N ARG A 270 -16.38 -12.11 3.93
CA ARG A 270 -17.00 -12.82 5.06
C ARG A 270 -15.96 -13.50 5.96
N GLN A 271 -14.78 -13.80 5.43
CA GLN A 271 -13.75 -14.56 6.15
C GLN A 271 -13.36 -13.93 7.51
N PRO A 272 -13.16 -12.62 7.64
CA PRO A 272 -12.82 -11.98 8.92
C PRO A 272 -13.83 -12.24 10.06
N PHE A 273 -15.08 -12.49 9.71
CA PHE A 273 -16.19 -12.65 10.67
C PHE A 273 -16.53 -14.10 10.98
N ARG A 274 -15.86 -15.07 10.35
CA ARG A 274 -16.05 -16.50 10.66
C ARG A 274 -15.44 -16.81 12.03
N ARG A 275 -16.18 -17.60 12.81
CA ARG A 275 -15.74 -18.05 14.14
C ARG A 275 -14.69 -19.17 14.02
N ASP A 276 -14.91 -20.07 13.06
CA ASP A 276 -14.03 -21.21 12.81
C ASP A 276 -12.96 -20.79 11.80
N GLN A 277 -11.76 -20.49 12.30
CA GLN A 277 -10.56 -20.31 11.48
C GLN A 277 -9.83 -21.65 11.46
N PRO A 278 -9.48 -22.21 10.29
CA PRO A 278 -8.67 -23.41 10.25
C PRO A 278 -7.29 -23.11 10.87
N GLU A 279 -6.87 -23.98 11.77
CA GLU A 279 -5.51 -23.93 12.32
C GLU A 279 -4.63 -24.88 11.50
N HIS A 280 -3.67 -24.34 10.80
CA HIS A 280 -2.62 -25.08 10.13
C HIS A 280 -1.29 -24.87 10.86
N PRO A 281 -0.37 -25.84 10.80
CA PRO A 281 0.97 -25.61 11.31
C PRO A 281 1.61 -24.45 10.55
N PRO A 282 2.42 -23.61 11.22
CA PRO A 282 3.07 -22.48 10.56
C PRO A 282 3.98 -22.97 9.42
N ALA A 283 4.07 -22.18 8.36
CA ALA A 283 4.94 -22.49 7.24
C ALA A 283 6.42 -22.58 7.70
N VAL A 284 7.11 -23.61 7.22
CA VAL A 284 8.53 -23.83 7.57
C VAL A 284 9.40 -22.82 6.85
N LEU A 285 10.28 -22.15 7.61
CA LEU A 285 11.22 -21.16 7.09
C LEU A 285 12.24 -21.82 6.15
N PRO A 286 12.38 -21.39 4.88
CA PRO A 286 13.38 -21.96 3.97
C PRO A 286 14.82 -21.69 4.46
N ASP A 287 15.72 -22.64 4.24
CA ASP A 287 17.14 -22.51 4.62
C ASP A 287 17.82 -21.25 4.02
N ALA A 288 17.46 -20.89 2.79
CA ALA A 288 18.00 -19.73 2.14
C ALA A 288 17.60 -18.43 2.86
N LEU A 289 16.33 -18.32 3.29
CA LEU A 289 15.82 -17.18 4.05
C LEU A 289 16.42 -17.16 5.46
N SER A 290 16.51 -18.32 6.12
CA SER A 290 17.15 -18.45 7.44
C SER A 290 18.60 -17.95 7.41
N ARG A 291 19.40 -18.35 6.41
CA ARG A 291 20.78 -17.86 6.22
C ARG A 291 20.81 -16.35 5.97
N ALA A 292 19.90 -15.82 5.16
CA ALA A 292 19.86 -14.38 4.86
C ALA A 292 19.52 -13.53 6.10
N LEU A 293 18.66 -14.04 6.99
CA LEU A 293 18.31 -13.38 8.26
C LEU A 293 19.50 -13.34 9.23
N VAL A 294 20.32 -14.40 9.29
CA VAL A 294 21.51 -14.45 10.17
C VAL A 294 22.65 -13.54 9.66
N GLN A 295 22.71 -13.30 8.36
CA GLN A 295 23.77 -12.48 7.72
C GLN A 295 23.45 -10.97 7.69
N GLN A 296 22.42 -10.52 8.41
CA GLN A 296 22.15 -9.09 8.56
C GLN A 296 23.29 -8.40 9.30
N PRO A 297 23.72 -7.22 8.82
CA PRO A 297 24.77 -6.43 9.46
C PRO A 297 24.31 -5.84 10.80
#